data_1eee154f61c49e49d98df9db828658ab
#
_entry.id   1eee154f61c49e49d98df9db828658ab
#
_cell.length_a   1.000
_cell.length_b   1.000
_cell.length_c   1.000
_cell.angle_alpha   90.00
_cell.angle_beta   90.00
_cell.angle_gamma   90.00
#
_symmetry.space_group_name_H-M   'P 1'
#
loop_
_entity.id
_entity.type
_entity.pdbx_description
1 polymer ?
#
loop_
_entity_poly.entity_id
_entity_poly.type
_entity_poly.pdbx_seq_one_letter_code
_entity_poly.pdbx_strand_id
1 'polypeptide(L)'
;MINLIRMPVLSVVAMIAACYSMPALSAASLEEVSVINQQDKLKKELDSVGAARFTHSDYKKGQLRHIVLFRYKPSVNAEQRLEVTNRFMALQKSLRNNKPYISSIEEGLQSSGENADQGLEQAFQVTFNSEGDRNYYVGEPIVTDARYYDLAHQKFKAFVGPLLALQGVLVFDYTVNTKSHK
;
A
#
# COMPACT_ATOMS: atom_id res chain seq x y z
N MET A 1 39.70 67.31 -41.46
CA MET A 1 38.87 66.57 -42.38
C MET A 1 38.62 65.20 -41.75
N ILE A 2 37.47 65.03 -41.12
CA ILE A 2 37.14 63.79 -40.34
C ILE A 2 36.02 63.09 -41.10
N ASN A 3 36.36 61.90 -41.63
CA ASN A 3 35.42 61.06 -42.38
C ASN A 3 34.56 60.25 -41.39
N LEU A 4 33.24 60.51 -41.37
CA LEU A 4 32.26 59.70 -40.64
C LEU A 4 31.88 58.47 -41.45
N ILE A 5 32.25 57.28 -40.96
CA ILE A 5 31.81 56.00 -41.48
C ILE A 5 30.49 55.65 -40.81
N ARG A 6 29.43 55.57 -41.65
CA ARG A 6 28.08 55.07 -41.24
C ARG A 6 28.11 53.56 -41.15
N MET A 7 27.84 52.96 -39.98
CA MET A 7 27.55 51.55 -39.82
C MET A 7 26.07 51.26 -40.08
N PRO A 8 25.72 50.12 -40.69
CA PRO A 8 24.33 49.72 -40.89
C PRO A 8 23.77 49.10 -39.61
N VAL A 9 22.51 49.43 -39.29
CA VAL A 9 21.73 48.88 -38.21
C VAL A 9 21.31 47.45 -38.59
N LEU A 10 21.81 46.45 -37.85
CA LEU A 10 21.37 45.07 -38.00
C LEU A 10 20.12 44.85 -37.15
N SER A 11 18.96 44.65 -37.82
CA SER A 11 17.71 44.31 -37.17
C SER A 11 17.78 42.86 -36.62
N VAL A 12 17.81 42.70 -35.31
CA VAL A 12 17.67 41.40 -34.65
C VAL A 12 16.16 41.08 -34.53
N VAL A 13 15.71 40.14 -35.33
CA VAL A 13 14.39 39.52 -35.17
C VAL A 13 14.45 38.54 -34.01
N ALA A 14 13.87 38.91 -32.89
CA ALA A 14 13.72 38.00 -31.74
C ALA A 14 12.59 37.00 -32.06
N MET A 15 12.98 35.73 -32.34
CA MET A 15 12.04 34.59 -32.31
C MET A 15 11.67 34.30 -30.86
N ILE A 16 10.45 34.62 -30.48
CA ILE A 16 9.86 34.17 -29.21
C ILE A 16 9.45 32.72 -29.43
N ALA A 17 10.26 31.78 -28.96
CA ALA A 17 9.87 30.38 -28.80
C ALA A 17 8.87 30.26 -27.65
N ALA A 18 7.59 30.16 -27.95
CA ALA A 18 6.57 29.81 -26.97
C ALA A 18 6.77 28.35 -26.53
N CYS A 19 7.45 28.15 -25.40
CA CYS A 19 7.46 26.87 -24.73
C CYS A 19 6.06 26.61 -24.14
N TYR A 20 5.26 25.83 -24.86
CA TYR A 20 4.08 25.21 -24.26
C TYR A 20 4.57 24.20 -23.23
N SER A 21 4.60 24.58 -21.95
CA SER A 21 4.75 23.65 -20.84
C SER A 21 3.47 22.83 -20.75
N MET A 22 3.51 21.61 -21.27
CA MET A 22 2.48 20.62 -20.96
C MET A 22 2.52 20.37 -19.44
N PRO A 23 1.37 20.41 -18.75
CA PRO A 23 1.36 20.02 -17.35
C PRO A 23 1.81 18.56 -17.27
N ALA A 24 2.91 18.29 -16.59
CA ALA A 24 3.31 16.94 -16.27
C ALA A 24 2.23 16.33 -15.40
N LEU A 25 1.51 15.33 -15.92
CA LEU A 25 0.58 14.54 -15.12
C LEU A 25 1.41 13.92 -13.99
N SER A 26 1.18 14.36 -12.74
CA SER A 26 2.02 13.94 -11.63
C SER A 26 1.90 12.43 -11.42
N ALA A 27 3.01 11.75 -11.12
CA ALA A 27 2.99 10.31 -10.82
C ALA A 27 1.96 9.96 -9.72
N ALA A 28 1.71 10.88 -8.79
CA ALA A 28 0.69 10.76 -7.76
C ALA A 28 -0.74 10.55 -8.33
N SER A 29 -1.07 11.14 -9.47
CA SER A 29 -2.40 10.97 -10.09
C SER A 29 -2.58 9.57 -10.69
N LEU A 30 -1.53 8.93 -11.15
CA LEU A 30 -1.57 7.57 -11.69
C LEU A 30 -1.65 6.52 -10.58
N GLU A 31 -0.98 6.73 -9.45
CA GLU A 31 -1.08 5.87 -8.27
C GLU A 31 -2.49 5.93 -7.65
N GLU A 32 -3.07 7.11 -7.52
CA GLU A 32 -4.42 7.30 -6.99
C GLU A 32 -5.48 6.60 -7.85
N VAL A 33 -5.37 6.68 -9.17
CA VAL A 33 -6.25 5.96 -10.12
C VAL A 33 -6.09 4.44 -10.00
N SER A 34 -4.89 3.93 -9.78
CA SER A 34 -4.62 2.49 -9.60
C SER A 34 -5.26 1.96 -8.31
N VAL A 35 -5.13 2.69 -7.20
CA VAL A 35 -5.71 2.31 -5.89
C VAL A 35 -7.24 2.35 -5.94
N ILE A 36 -7.83 3.40 -6.52
CA ILE A 36 -9.27 3.53 -6.70
C ILE A 36 -9.82 2.36 -7.53
N ASN A 37 -9.16 2.00 -8.63
CA ASN A 37 -9.56 0.88 -9.47
C ASN A 37 -9.58 -0.46 -8.70
N GLN A 38 -8.61 -0.71 -7.82
CA GLN A 38 -8.57 -1.95 -7.05
C GLN A 38 -9.64 -2.00 -5.96
N GLN A 39 -9.89 -0.90 -5.26
CA GLN A 39 -10.98 -0.81 -4.29
C GLN A 39 -12.35 -1.00 -4.95
N ASP A 40 -12.59 -0.33 -6.07
CA ASP A 40 -13.84 -0.44 -6.82
C ASP A 40 -14.05 -1.86 -7.35
N LYS A 41 -12.99 -2.50 -7.81
CA LYS A 41 -13.03 -3.90 -8.25
C LYS A 41 -13.45 -4.82 -7.10
N LEU A 42 -12.84 -4.67 -5.92
CA LEU A 42 -13.16 -5.50 -4.75
C LEU A 42 -14.58 -5.22 -4.23
N LYS A 43 -15.05 -3.96 -4.25
CA LYS A 43 -16.42 -3.61 -3.90
C LYS A 43 -17.44 -4.24 -4.84
N LYS A 44 -17.23 -4.12 -6.15
CA LYS A 44 -18.10 -4.78 -7.15
C LYS A 44 -18.14 -6.28 -6.98
N GLU A 45 -17.01 -6.88 -6.65
CA GLU A 45 -16.91 -8.31 -6.38
C GLU A 45 -17.68 -8.69 -5.11
N LEU A 46 -17.50 -7.93 -4.00
CA LEU A 46 -18.27 -8.09 -2.78
C LEU A 46 -19.78 -7.99 -3.02
N ASP A 47 -20.21 -6.97 -3.77
CA ASP A 47 -21.63 -6.74 -4.09
C ASP A 47 -22.21 -7.91 -4.92
N SER A 48 -21.40 -8.50 -5.80
CA SER A 48 -21.80 -9.61 -6.66
C SER A 48 -21.99 -10.92 -5.89
N VAL A 49 -21.12 -11.23 -4.91
CA VAL A 49 -21.11 -12.54 -4.24
C VAL A 49 -21.63 -12.50 -2.80
N GLY A 50 -21.77 -11.31 -2.23
CA GLY A 50 -22.15 -11.06 -0.84
C GLY A 50 -21.03 -11.31 0.16
N ALA A 51 -21.10 -10.65 1.33
CA ALA A 51 -20.01 -10.63 2.34
C ALA A 51 -19.69 -12.04 2.88
N ALA A 52 -20.70 -12.88 3.10
CA ALA A 52 -20.51 -14.23 3.59
C ALA A 52 -19.66 -15.09 2.63
N ARG A 53 -19.88 -14.97 1.32
CA ARG A 53 -19.10 -15.68 0.31
C ARG A 53 -17.73 -15.06 0.10
N PHE A 54 -17.67 -13.73 0.00
CA PHE A 54 -16.45 -12.97 -0.23
C PHE A 54 -15.38 -13.21 0.84
N THR A 55 -15.80 -13.48 2.07
CA THR A 55 -14.91 -13.75 3.21
C THR A 55 -14.82 -15.21 3.60
N HIS A 56 -15.39 -16.13 2.81
CA HIS A 56 -15.36 -17.56 3.13
C HIS A 56 -13.98 -18.17 2.86
N SER A 57 -13.56 -19.14 3.68
CA SER A 57 -12.22 -19.74 3.61
C SER A 57 -11.88 -20.44 2.30
N ASP A 58 -12.86 -20.83 1.54
CA ASP A 58 -12.67 -21.45 0.22
C ASP A 58 -12.87 -20.48 -0.96
N TYR A 59 -13.09 -19.18 -0.67
CA TYR A 59 -13.24 -18.18 -1.70
C TYR A 59 -11.90 -17.90 -2.37
N LYS A 60 -11.82 -18.26 -3.66
CA LYS A 60 -10.58 -18.14 -4.47
C LYS A 60 -9.36 -18.72 -3.74
N LYS A 61 -9.36 -20.03 -3.57
CA LYS A 61 -8.25 -20.77 -2.95
C LYS A 61 -6.94 -20.54 -3.68
N GLY A 62 -5.88 -20.38 -2.92
CA GLY A 62 -4.52 -20.11 -3.38
C GLY A 62 -3.75 -19.37 -2.32
N GLN A 63 -2.45 -19.61 -2.26
CA GLN A 63 -1.61 -18.93 -1.30
C GLN A 63 -1.49 -17.45 -1.64
N LEU A 64 -1.77 -16.57 -0.68
CA LEU A 64 -1.71 -15.13 -0.82
C LEU A 64 -0.75 -14.55 0.23
N ARG A 65 0.02 -13.54 -0.16
CA ARG A 65 0.85 -12.75 0.72
C ARG A 65 0.23 -11.36 0.86
N HIS A 66 0.13 -10.91 2.10
CA HIS A 66 -0.24 -9.56 2.49
C HIS A 66 0.96 -8.95 3.20
N ILE A 67 1.63 -8.03 2.53
CA ILE A 67 2.83 -7.37 3.02
C ILE A 67 2.43 -5.98 3.52
N VAL A 68 2.85 -5.65 4.74
CA VAL A 68 2.63 -4.34 5.35
C VAL A 68 3.97 -3.79 5.80
N LEU A 69 4.29 -2.57 5.36
CA LEU A 69 5.51 -1.87 5.78
C LEU A 69 5.13 -0.61 6.55
N PHE A 70 5.85 -0.34 7.63
CA PHE A 70 5.61 0.80 8.50
C PHE A 70 6.77 1.79 8.52
N ARG A 71 6.43 3.07 8.54
CA ARG A 71 7.27 4.18 8.96
C ARG A 71 6.62 4.84 10.16
N TYR A 72 7.35 4.93 11.25
CA TYR A 72 6.85 5.49 12.50
C TYR A 72 7.06 7.00 12.57
N LYS A 73 6.28 7.66 13.43
CA LYS A 73 6.56 9.05 13.81
C LYS A 73 7.90 9.11 14.56
N PRO A 74 8.66 10.20 14.45
CA PRO A 74 9.92 10.37 15.20
C PRO A 74 9.77 10.29 16.73
N SER A 75 8.57 10.54 17.25
CA SER A 75 8.25 10.45 18.68
C SER A 75 8.02 9.03 19.19
N VAL A 76 7.95 8.02 18.30
CA VAL A 76 7.69 6.64 18.69
C VAL A 76 8.98 6.00 19.18
N ASN A 77 9.00 5.59 20.44
CA ASN A 77 10.15 4.97 21.10
C ASN A 77 10.25 3.46 20.86
N ALA A 78 11.33 2.84 21.35
CA ALA A 78 11.58 1.41 21.14
C ALA A 78 10.53 0.51 21.81
N GLU A 79 10.00 0.90 22.98
CA GLU A 79 8.96 0.12 23.67
C GLU A 79 7.65 0.10 22.88
N GLN A 80 7.28 1.25 22.33
CA GLN A 80 6.08 1.34 21.48
C GLN A 80 6.23 0.50 20.21
N ARG A 81 7.41 0.49 19.58
CA ARG A 81 7.71 -0.36 18.41
C ARG A 81 7.62 -1.84 18.76
N LEU A 82 8.19 -2.24 19.92
CA LEU A 82 8.08 -3.60 20.41
C LEU A 82 6.62 -4.00 20.67
N GLU A 83 5.82 -3.11 21.23
CA GLU A 83 4.38 -3.34 21.44
C GLU A 83 3.64 -3.52 20.11
N VAL A 84 3.97 -2.75 19.07
CA VAL A 84 3.43 -2.94 17.71
C VAL A 84 3.77 -4.34 17.22
N THR A 85 5.04 -4.75 17.32
CA THR A 85 5.48 -6.09 16.92
C THR A 85 4.70 -7.17 17.66
N ASN A 86 4.64 -7.10 18.99
CA ASN A 86 3.95 -8.09 19.82
C ASN A 86 2.47 -8.21 19.45
N ARG A 87 1.77 -7.09 19.26
CA ARG A 87 0.35 -7.10 18.90
C ARG A 87 0.13 -7.58 17.46
N PHE A 88 0.99 -7.21 16.53
CA PHE A 88 0.88 -7.71 15.15
C PHE A 88 1.08 -9.23 15.11
N MET A 89 2.15 -9.74 15.73
CA MET A 89 2.43 -11.17 15.78
C MET A 89 1.34 -11.96 16.50
N ALA A 90 0.70 -11.37 17.52
CA ALA A 90 -0.42 -12.00 18.22
C ALA A 90 -1.64 -12.23 17.31
N LEU A 91 -1.80 -11.49 16.20
CA LEU A 91 -2.86 -11.70 15.23
C LEU A 91 -2.83 -13.09 14.60
N GLN A 92 -1.68 -13.76 14.57
CA GLN A 92 -1.59 -15.14 14.09
C GLN A 92 -2.50 -16.11 14.86
N LYS A 93 -2.86 -15.76 16.09
CA LYS A 93 -3.78 -16.54 16.95
C LYS A 93 -5.26 -16.22 16.73
N SER A 94 -5.56 -15.28 15.80
CA SER A 94 -6.93 -14.94 15.47
C SER A 94 -7.68 -16.14 14.90
N LEU A 95 -8.94 -16.26 15.30
CA LEU A 95 -9.79 -17.37 14.89
C LEU A 95 -10.97 -16.85 14.05
N ARG A 96 -11.34 -17.59 13.04
CA ARG A 96 -12.61 -17.44 12.34
C ARG A 96 -13.43 -18.71 12.57
N ASN A 97 -14.63 -18.58 13.15
CA ASN A 97 -15.47 -19.72 13.51
C ASN A 97 -14.71 -20.76 14.37
N ASN A 98 -13.94 -20.30 15.35
CA ASN A 98 -13.10 -21.09 16.25
C ASN A 98 -11.99 -21.90 15.54
N LYS A 99 -11.59 -21.52 14.33
CA LYS A 99 -10.50 -22.17 13.57
C LYS A 99 -9.44 -21.13 13.15
N PRO A 100 -8.15 -21.47 13.25
CA PRO A 100 -7.10 -20.65 12.66
C PRO A 100 -7.33 -20.45 11.16
N TYR A 101 -7.05 -19.26 10.66
CA TYR A 101 -7.19 -18.92 9.24
C TYR A 101 -5.97 -18.17 8.66
N ILE A 102 -5.06 -17.72 9.53
CA ILE A 102 -3.77 -17.14 9.16
C ILE A 102 -2.74 -18.26 9.17
N SER A 103 -2.07 -18.48 8.04
CA SER A 103 -1.07 -19.55 7.90
C SER A 103 0.24 -19.21 8.60
N SER A 104 0.74 -17.99 8.40
CA SER A 104 1.95 -17.47 9.09
C SER A 104 1.94 -15.96 9.11
N ILE A 105 2.66 -15.42 10.10
CA ILE A 105 3.10 -14.01 10.13
C ILE A 105 4.61 -14.01 10.31
N GLU A 106 5.29 -13.23 9.47
CA GLU A 106 6.73 -12.98 9.55
C GLU A 106 6.95 -11.50 9.79
N GLU A 107 8.00 -11.15 10.52
CA GLU A 107 8.37 -9.76 10.83
C GLU A 107 9.85 -9.55 10.54
N GLY A 108 10.21 -8.34 10.11
CA GLY A 108 11.60 -7.96 9.91
C GLY A 108 11.79 -6.44 9.88
N LEU A 109 13.01 -6.03 10.23
CA LEU A 109 13.44 -4.64 10.14
C LEU A 109 14.15 -4.39 8.82
N GLN A 110 14.03 -3.14 8.32
CA GLN A 110 14.74 -2.69 7.13
C GLN A 110 16.27 -2.88 7.30
N SER A 111 16.89 -3.54 6.32
CA SER A 111 18.32 -3.83 6.31
C SER A 111 18.98 -3.67 4.92
N SER A 112 18.23 -3.21 3.90
CA SER A 112 18.78 -2.97 2.57
C SER A 112 19.68 -1.74 2.56
N GLY A 113 20.85 -1.86 1.93
CA GLY A 113 21.78 -0.75 1.70
C GLY A 113 21.51 0.05 0.42
N GLU A 114 20.42 -0.24 -0.33
CA GLU A 114 20.14 0.39 -1.63
C GLU A 114 19.56 1.81 -1.52
N ASN A 115 19.18 2.25 -0.30
CA ASN A 115 18.61 3.57 -0.05
C ASN A 115 17.32 3.85 -0.86
N ALA A 116 16.50 2.80 -1.06
CA ALA A 116 15.24 2.83 -1.80
C ALA A 116 14.01 2.53 -0.94
N ASP A 117 14.18 2.54 0.40
CA ASP A 117 13.16 2.14 1.38
C ASP A 117 12.07 3.21 1.63
N GLN A 118 12.22 4.43 1.13
CA GLN A 118 11.31 5.57 1.36
C GLN A 118 11.05 5.86 2.84
N GLY A 119 12.00 5.49 3.72
CA GLY A 119 11.92 5.63 5.16
C GLY A 119 11.01 4.59 5.84
N LEU A 120 10.60 3.53 5.14
CA LEU A 120 9.90 2.39 5.73
C LEU A 120 10.90 1.57 6.55
N GLU A 121 10.55 1.26 7.80
CA GLU A 121 11.51 0.78 8.81
C GLU A 121 11.27 -0.68 9.20
N GLN A 122 10.02 -1.15 9.09
CA GLN A 122 9.60 -2.46 9.56
C GLN A 122 8.59 -3.09 8.60
N ALA A 123 8.73 -4.37 8.34
CA ALA A 123 7.86 -5.14 7.49
C ALA A 123 7.18 -6.28 8.26
N PHE A 124 5.93 -6.55 7.88
CA PHE A 124 5.20 -7.75 8.28
C PHE A 124 4.67 -8.43 7.03
N GLN A 125 4.82 -9.75 6.94
CA GLN A 125 4.24 -10.56 5.89
C GLN A 125 3.26 -11.56 6.47
N VAL A 126 1.99 -11.44 6.07
CA VAL A 126 0.94 -12.37 6.47
C VAL A 126 0.63 -13.31 5.31
N THR A 127 0.58 -14.61 5.59
CA THR A 127 0.23 -15.63 4.60
C THR A 127 -1.17 -16.15 4.84
N PHE A 128 -1.97 -16.20 3.77
CA PHE A 128 -3.30 -16.78 3.73
C PHE A 128 -3.39 -17.91 2.69
N ASN A 129 -4.39 -18.81 2.85
CA ASN A 129 -4.64 -19.92 1.94
C ASN A 129 -5.76 -19.62 0.92
N SER A 130 -6.38 -18.44 1.01
CA SER A 130 -7.42 -17.97 0.10
C SER A 130 -7.53 -16.45 0.10
N GLU A 131 -8.12 -15.89 -0.97
CA GLU A 131 -8.52 -14.47 -0.94
C GLU A 131 -9.60 -14.23 0.13
N GLY A 132 -10.47 -15.20 0.39
CA GLY A 132 -11.47 -15.07 1.43
C GLY A 132 -10.90 -14.94 2.83
N ASP A 133 -9.79 -15.61 3.14
CA ASP A 133 -9.08 -15.44 4.40
C ASP A 133 -8.49 -14.02 4.52
N ARG A 134 -7.85 -13.51 3.45
CA ARG A 134 -7.35 -12.15 3.39
C ARG A 134 -8.48 -11.13 3.49
N ASN A 135 -9.61 -11.33 2.80
CA ASN A 135 -10.75 -10.43 2.83
C ASN A 135 -11.35 -10.33 4.25
N TYR A 136 -11.43 -11.47 4.95
CA TYR A 136 -11.87 -11.51 6.36
C TYR A 136 -10.88 -10.76 7.26
N TYR A 137 -9.57 -10.98 7.09
CA TYR A 137 -8.53 -10.30 7.86
C TYR A 137 -8.56 -8.79 7.67
N VAL A 138 -8.58 -8.33 6.42
CA VAL A 138 -8.51 -6.89 6.10
C VAL A 138 -9.78 -6.16 6.54
N GLY A 139 -10.97 -6.71 6.26
CA GLY A 139 -12.24 -6.07 6.60
C GLY A 139 -12.41 -4.70 5.93
N GLU A 140 -12.54 -3.66 6.74
CA GLU A 140 -12.66 -2.29 6.25
C GLU A 140 -11.41 -1.84 5.48
N PRO A 141 -11.61 -1.06 4.39
CA PRO A 141 -12.85 -0.36 3.99
C PRO A 141 -13.78 -1.15 3.05
N ILE A 142 -13.45 -2.38 2.69
CA ILE A 142 -14.24 -3.16 1.73
C ILE A 142 -15.40 -3.88 2.42
N VAL A 143 -15.11 -4.64 3.48
CA VAL A 143 -16.12 -5.37 4.25
C VAL A 143 -16.43 -4.56 5.51
N THR A 144 -17.64 -4.00 5.60
CA THR A 144 -18.05 -3.11 6.70
C THR A 144 -18.93 -3.80 7.75
N ASP A 145 -19.47 -4.98 7.43
CA ASP A 145 -20.27 -5.77 8.38
C ASP A 145 -19.35 -6.56 9.31
N ALA A 146 -19.36 -6.22 10.59
CA ALA A 146 -18.50 -6.80 11.63
C ALA A 146 -18.62 -8.33 11.79
N ARG A 147 -19.67 -8.94 11.28
CA ARG A 147 -19.83 -10.41 11.25
C ARG A 147 -18.85 -11.09 10.28
N TYR A 148 -18.31 -10.33 9.32
CA TYR A 148 -17.54 -10.84 8.20
C TYR A 148 -16.11 -10.31 8.14
N TYR A 149 -15.56 -9.77 9.25
CA TYR A 149 -14.16 -9.41 9.34
C TYR A 149 -13.53 -9.64 10.73
N ASP A 150 -12.21 -9.65 10.78
CA ASP A 150 -11.44 -9.86 12.01
C ASP A 150 -11.42 -8.60 12.88
N LEU A 151 -12.15 -8.63 13.99
CA LEU A 151 -12.19 -7.54 14.97
C LEU A 151 -10.83 -7.32 15.66
N ALA A 152 -10.00 -8.36 15.80
CA ALA A 152 -8.67 -8.22 16.38
C ALA A 152 -7.77 -7.38 15.49
N HIS A 153 -7.81 -7.61 14.19
CA HIS A 153 -7.09 -6.78 13.22
C HIS A 153 -7.60 -5.33 13.18
N GLN A 154 -8.93 -5.10 13.26
CA GLN A 154 -9.44 -3.73 13.32
C GLN A 154 -8.96 -2.99 14.58
N LYS A 155 -8.93 -3.67 15.74
CA LYS A 155 -8.37 -3.12 16.98
C LYS A 155 -6.87 -2.81 16.83
N PHE A 156 -6.12 -3.68 16.14
CA PHE A 156 -4.72 -3.44 15.86
C PHE A 156 -4.54 -2.19 14.96
N LYS A 157 -5.32 -2.03 13.89
CA LYS A 157 -5.27 -0.84 13.02
C LYS A 157 -5.54 0.45 13.81
N ALA A 158 -6.54 0.43 14.69
CA ALA A 158 -6.85 1.58 15.56
C ALA A 158 -5.70 1.90 16.54
N PHE A 159 -4.99 0.88 17.03
CA PHE A 159 -3.85 1.04 17.92
C PHE A 159 -2.62 1.59 17.19
N VAL A 160 -2.27 1.03 16.03
CA VAL A 160 -1.03 1.40 15.33
C VAL A 160 -1.14 2.72 14.58
N GLY A 161 -2.31 3.05 14.05
CA GLY A 161 -2.54 4.24 13.23
C GLY A 161 -1.96 5.54 13.83
N PRO A 162 -2.22 5.89 15.11
CA PRO A 162 -1.64 7.06 15.76
C PRO A 162 -0.11 7.07 15.86
N LEU A 163 0.56 5.92 15.76
CA LEU A 163 2.01 5.78 15.86
C LEU A 163 2.70 5.97 14.51
N LEU A 164 1.98 5.81 13.40
CA LEU A 164 2.55 5.90 12.06
C LEU A 164 2.72 7.35 11.60
N ALA A 165 3.78 7.62 10.84
CA ALA A 165 3.98 8.89 10.15
C ALA A 165 2.88 9.12 9.10
N LEU A 166 2.76 10.34 8.60
CA LEU A 166 1.91 10.64 7.46
C LEU A 166 2.35 9.77 6.26
N GLN A 167 1.41 9.06 5.63
CA GLN A 167 1.73 8.06 4.58
C GLN A 167 2.76 7.02 5.04
N GLY A 168 2.75 6.69 6.33
CA GLY A 168 3.70 5.76 6.96
C GLY A 168 3.29 4.30 6.90
N VAL A 169 2.34 3.93 6.04
CA VAL A 169 1.96 2.54 5.79
C VAL A 169 1.93 2.27 4.30
N LEU A 170 2.55 1.17 3.91
CA LEU A 170 2.43 0.59 2.56
C LEU A 170 1.85 -0.81 2.71
N VAL A 171 0.85 -1.13 1.89
CA VAL A 171 0.24 -2.46 1.84
C VAL A 171 0.35 -2.99 0.41
N PHE A 172 0.83 -4.22 0.29
CA PHE A 172 0.95 -4.89 -0.99
C PHE A 172 0.49 -6.34 -0.88
N ASP A 173 -0.51 -6.71 -1.70
CA ASP A 173 -1.07 -8.06 -1.75
C ASP A 173 -0.73 -8.73 -3.08
N TYR A 174 -0.37 -10.01 -3.03
CA TYR A 174 -0.24 -10.82 -4.24
C TYR A 174 -0.59 -12.29 -4.00
N THR A 175 -1.14 -12.92 -5.03
CA THR A 175 -1.32 -14.38 -5.05
C THR A 175 -0.02 -15.03 -5.50
N VAL A 176 0.45 -16.03 -4.76
CA VAL A 176 1.68 -16.76 -5.10
C VAL A 176 1.48 -17.55 -6.37
N ASN A 177 2.27 -17.24 -7.39
CA ASN A 177 2.24 -17.94 -8.66
C ASN A 177 3.23 -19.11 -8.61
N THR A 178 2.73 -20.33 -8.41
CA THR A 178 3.56 -21.56 -8.32
C THR A 178 3.84 -22.20 -9.68
N LYS A 179 3.28 -21.67 -10.77
CA LYS A 179 3.58 -22.18 -12.11
C LYS A 179 4.99 -21.73 -12.49
N SER A 180 5.95 -22.67 -12.44
CA SER A 180 7.22 -22.46 -13.12
C SER A 180 6.92 -22.27 -14.61
N HIS A 181 7.35 -21.14 -15.17
CA HIS A 181 7.40 -21.02 -16.62
C HIS A 181 8.42 -22.05 -17.13
N LYS A 182 7.91 -23.17 -17.67
CA LYS A 182 8.69 -24.12 -18.44
C LYS A 182 8.97 -23.55 -19.83
#